data_de008963ade1eae9a843cf5e70e61963
#
_entry.id   de008963ade1eae9a843cf5e70e61963
#
_cell.length_a   1.000
_cell.length_b   1.000
_cell.length_c   1.000
_cell.angle_alpha   90.00
_cell.angle_beta   90.00
_cell.angle_gamma   90.00
#
_symmetry.space_group_name_H-M   'P 1'
#
loop_
_entity.id
_entity.type
_entity.pdbx_description
1 polymer ?
#
loop_
_entity_poly.entity_id
_entity_poly.type
_entity_poly.pdbx_seq_one_letter_code
_entity_poly.pdbx_strand_id
1 'polypeptide(L)'
;MRLAFALVLIAVLASIACGNVIARKYEYEEEIFLSLDGAATVYVNASVPALVALRGAALPLDPNARLDRTVVRDFFNTPVSQVASVTTSRRQGRRYVHLRMTVPDIRRLGEAPPFAWSTYRYVEGDTLEFAQQMQASAGKDVGNVGWDGDELIAVRLHLPSVVTDNNSPLKVQRGNILVWEQPLAERQKGTALDIQARMQKESILFRTLALFGAMGVLVVLTFIAVIWYVRSRKPAS
;
A
#
# COMPACT_ATOMS: atom_id res chain seq x y z
N MET A 1 -5.93 31.46 41.17
CA MET A 1 -6.18 32.06 39.82
C MET A 1 -4.95 31.99 38.89
N ARG A 2 -3.74 32.35 39.33
CA ARG A 2 -2.54 32.37 38.45
C ARG A 2 -2.15 30.99 37.88
N LEU A 3 -2.27 29.90 38.66
CA LEU A 3 -1.96 28.54 38.24
C LEU A 3 -2.92 28.00 37.16
N ALA A 4 -4.23 28.31 37.32
CA ALA A 4 -5.25 27.91 36.35
C ALA A 4 -5.08 28.62 34.99
N PHE A 5 -4.66 29.89 35.03
CA PHE A 5 -4.37 30.64 33.79
C PHE A 5 -3.13 30.11 33.06
N ALA A 6 -2.09 29.68 33.80
CA ALA A 6 -0.91 29.06 33.20
C ALA A 6 -1.21 27.71 32.54
N LEU A 7 -2.07 26.87 33.16
CA LEU A 7 -2.49 25.58 32.60
C LEU A 7 -3.35 25.74 31.33
N VAL A 8 -4.24 26.73 31.30
CA VAL A 8 -5.04 27.04 30.10
C VAL A 8 -4.16 27.56 28.97
N LEU A 9 -3.16 28.40 29.28
CA LEU A 9 -2.23 28.92 28.27
C LEU A 9 -1.35 27.81 27.67
N ILE A 10 -0.88 26.85 28.49
CA ILE A 10 -0.11 25.68 28.03
C ILE A 10 -0.98 24.77 27.17
N ALA A 11 -2.27 24.55 27.53
CA ALA A 11 -3.19 23.76 26.74
C ALA A 11 -3.51 24.40 25.37
N VAL A 12 -3.62 25.72 25.31
CA VAL A 12 -3.85 26.47 24.07
C VAL A 12 -2.58 26.44 23.19
N LEU A 13 -1.39 26.57 23.78
CA LEU A 13 -0.13 26.48 23.04
C LEU A 13 0.14 25.06 22.52
N ALA A 14 -0.23 24.02 23.29
CA ALA A 14 -0.16 22.63 22.83
C ALA A 14 -1.14 22.33 21.68
N SER A 15 -2.29 22.99 21.65
CA SER A 15 -3.27 22.87 20.55
C SER A 15 -2.79 23.52 19.25
N ILE A 16 -1.95 24.56 19.35
CA ILE A 16 -1.36 25.25 18.18
C ILE A 16 -0.16 24.46 17.64
N ALA A 17 0.52 23.67 18.48
CA ALA A 17 1.62 22.79 18.07
C ALA A 17 1.17 21.52 17.29
N CYS A 18 -0.13 21.19 17.25
CA CYS A 18 -0.71 20.28 16.25
C CYS A 18 -0.83 20.98 14.90
N GLY A 19 0.26 21.71 14.56
CA GLY A 19 0.35 22.49 13.37
C GLY A 19 0.46 21.64 12.13
N ASN A 20 -0.15 22.11 11.10
CA ASN A 20 0.12 21.94 9.68
C ASN A 20 0.80 20.59 9.32
N VAL A 21 0.11 19.49 9.55
CA VAL A 21 0.29 18.35 8.68
C VAL A 21 -0.14 18.86 7.31
N ILE A 22 0.83 19.30 6.50
CA ILE A 22 0.62 19.59 5.09
C ILE A 22 0.02 18.33 4.53
N ALA A 23 -1.29 18.33 4.33
CA ALA A 23 -1.99 17.15 3.82
C ALA A 23 -1.43 16.90 2.42
N ARG A 24 -0.66 15.82 2.27
CA ARG A 24 -0.07 15.44 0.98
C ARG A 24 -1.19 15.26 -0.03
N LYS A 25 -1.06 15.90 -1.18
CA LYS A 25 -2.06 15.89 -2.25
C LYS A 25 -1.80 14.76 -3.22
N TYR A 26 -2.13 13.53 -2.83
CA TYR A 26 -2.01 12.40 -3.76
C TYR A 26 -3.14 12.44 -4.79
N GLU A 27 -2.77 12.52 -6.05
CA GLU A 27 -3.66 12.39 -7.19
C GLU A 27 -3.70 10.97 -7.75
N TYR A 28 -2.63 10.20 -7.52
CA TYR A 28 -2.54 8.79 -7.86
C TYR A 28 -1.79 8.03 -6.76
N GLU A 29 -2.38 6.98 -6.27
CA GLU A 29 -1.75 6.04 -5.34
C GLU A 29 -1.97 4.62 -5.85
N GLU A 30 -0.89 3.86 -5.91
CA GLU A 30 -0.89 2.42 -6.18
C GLU A 30 -0.37 1.71 -4.94
N GLU A 31 -1.19 0.84 -4.36
CA GLU A 31 -0.85 0.12 -3.14
C GLU A 31 -0.90 -1.38 -3.41
N ILE A 32 0.25 -2.04 -3.33
CA ILE A 32 0.48 -3.43 -3.69
C ILE A 32 0.69 -4.25 -2.43
N PHE A 33 -0.22 -5.16 -2.14
CA PHE A 33 -0.08 -6.18 -1.11
C PHE A 33 0.44 -7.44 -1.77
N LEU A 34 1.74 -7.68 -1.67
CA LEU A 34 2.41 -8.80 -2.33
C LEU A 34 2.33 -10.04 -1.45
N SER A 35 2.11 -11.19 -2.07
CA SER A 35 2.19 -12.52 -1.44
C SER A 35 3.53 -13.19 -1.79
N LEU A 36 3.92 -14.23 -1.02
CA LEU A 36 5.18 -14.95 -1.24
C LEU A 36 5.23 -15.70 -2.57
N ASP A 37 4.08 -16.10 -3.09
CA ASP A 37 3.93 -16.81 -4.38
C ASP A 37 3.91 -15.88 -5.60
N GLY A 38 4.00 -14.57 -5.39
CA GLY A 38 3.92 -13.55 -6.43
C GLY A 38 2.51 -13.12 -6.79
N ALA A 39 1.47 -13.65 -6.15
CA ALA A 39 0.14 -13.06 -6.23
C ALA A 39 0.08 -11.73 -5.49
N ALA A 40 -0.84 -10.85 -5.88
CA ALA A 40 -1.00 -9.57 -5.21
C ALA A 40 -2.47 -9.12 -5.14
N THR A 41 -2.78 -8.33 -4.11
CA THR A 41 -3.96 -7.44 -4.12
C THR A 41 -3.47 -6.03 -4.37
N VAL A 42 -4.02 -5.38 -5.39
CA VAL A 42 -3.64 -4.02 -5.77
C VAL A 42 -4.81 -3.08 -5.56
N TYR A 43 -4.55 -1.98 -4.87
CA TYR A 43 -5.48 -0.86 -4.76
C TYR A 43 -4.95 0.29 -5.61
N VAL A 44 -5.86 0.92 -6.34
CA VAL A 44 -5.59 2.17 -7.06
C VAL A 44 -6.54 3.22 -6.53
N ASN A 45 -6.00 4.26 -5.91
CA ASN A 45 -6.74 5.43 -5.47
C ASN A 45 -6.28 6.61 -6.32
N ALA A 46 -7.14 7.11 -7.19
CA ALA A 46 -6.72 8.15 -8.11
C ALA A 46 -7.85 9.13 -8.43
N SER A 47 -7.48 10.38 -8.67
CA SER A 47 -8.41 11.32 -9.29
C SER A 47 -8.70 10.92 -10.73
N VAL A 48 -9.89 11.27 -11.21
CA VAL A 48 -10.25 11.04 -12.62
C VAL A 48 -9.25 11.68 -13.59
N PRO A 49 -8.82 12.94 -13.39
CA PRO A 49 -7.77 13.52 -14.21
C PRO A 49 -6.47 12.72 -14.22
N ALA A 50 -6.02 12.22 -13.05
CA ALA A 50 -4.80 11.42 -12.99
C ALA A 50 -4.93 10.08 -13.72
N LEU A 51 -6.09 9.41 -13.65
CA LEU A 51 -6.35 8.20 -14.44
C LEU A 51 -6.32 8.47 -15.94
N VAL A 52 -6.87 9.59 -16.38
CA VAL A 52 -6.83 9.98 -17.81
C VAL A 52 -5.40 10.29 -18.23
N ALA A 53 -4.72 11.16 -17.49
CA ALA A 53 -3.37 11.61 -17.83
C ALA A 53 -2.33 10.48 -17.78
N LEU A 54 -2.35 9.67 -16.72
CA LEU A 54 -1.29 8.69 -16.47
C LEU A 54 -1.60 7.33 -17.08
N ARG A 55 -2.87 6.92 -17.11
CA ARG A 55 -3.27 5.56 -17.51
C ARG A 55 -4.05 5.51 -18.80
N GLY A 56 -4.41 6.67 -19.35
CA GLY A 56 -5.14 6.76 -20.62
C GLY A 56 -6.62 6.36 -20.54
N ALA A 57 -7.20 6.33 -19.33
CA ALA A 57 -8.59 5.99 -19.13
C ALA A 57 -9.52 6.94 -19.91
N ALA A 58 -10.54 6.39 -20.58
CA ALA A 58 -11.53 7.17 -21.30
C ALA A 58 -12.66 7.61 -20.34
N LEU A 59 -12.36 8.55 -19.46
CA LEU A 59 -13.27 9.05 -18.43
C LEU A 59 -13.60 10.53 -18.67
N PRO A 60 -14.84 10.98 -18.37
CA PRO A 60 -15.20 12.39 -18.51
C PRO A 60 -14.45 13.24 -17.49
N LEU A 61 -13.82 14.33 -17.93
CA LEU A 61 -13.06 15.25 -17.06
C LEU A 61 -13.97 16.26 -16.34
N ASP A 62 -15.17 16.55 -16.88
CA ASP A 62 -16.12 17.46 -16.22
C ASP A 62 -16.39 16.98 -14.79
N PRO A 63 -16.07 17.79 -13.75
CA PRO A 63 -16.24 17.40 -12.34
C PRO A 63 -17.71 17.11 -11.97
N ASN A 64 -18.68 17.60 -12.74
CA ASN A 64 -20.11 17.38 -12.50
C ASN A 64 -20.67 16.17 -13.24
N ALA A 65 -19.97 15.67 -14.26
CA ALA A 65 -20.42 14.49 -14.99
C ALA A 65 -20.52 13.26 -14.06
N ARG A 66 -21.52 12.43 -14.28
CA ARG A 66 -21.65 11.16 -13.56
C ARG A 66 -20.51 10.22 -14.00
N LEU A 67 -19.80 9.67 -13.05
CA LEU A 67 -18.79 8.65 -13.31
C LEU A 67 -19.45 7.27 -13.31
N ASP A 68 -19.38 6.59 -14.45
CA ASP A 68 -19.82 5.20 -14.56
C ASP A 68 -18.73 4.27 -14.03
N ARG A 69 -19.05 3.57 -12.95
CA ARG A 69 -18.15 2.60 -12.31
C ARG A 69 -17.93 1.37 -13.18
N THR A 70 -18.84 1.07 -14.09
CA THR A 70 -18.69 -0.05 -15.05
C THR A 70 -17.55 0.22 -16.00
N VAL A 71 -17.48 1.43 -16.56
CA VAL A 71 -16.37 1.84 -17.45
C VAL A 71 -15.02 1.73 -16.72
N VAL A 72 -14.96 2.15 -15.47
CA VAL A 72 -13.74 2.00 -14.68
C VAL A 72 -13.42 0.53 -14.44
N ARG A 73 -14.41 -0.28 -14.08
CA ARG A 73 -14.22 -1.72 -13.88
C ARG A 73 -13.69 -2.39 -15.13
N ASP A 74 -14.30 -2.15 -16.27
CA ASP A 74 -13.94 -2.78 -17.54
C ASP A 74 -12.54 -2.39 -17.99
N PHE A 75 -12.12 -1.15 -17.72
CA PHE A 75 -10.78 -0.67 -18.02
C PHE A 75 -9.69 -1.42 -17.25
N PHE A 76 -9.95 -1.81 -15.99
CA PHE A 76 -8.99 -2.51 -15.13
C PHE A 76 -9.19 -4.03 -15.08
N ASN A 77 -10.33 -4.54 -15.53
CA ASN A 77 -10.64 -5.98 -15.51
C ASN A 77 -10.09 -6.65 -16.78
N THR A 78 -9.03 -7.42 -16.62
CA THR A 78 -8.29 -8.05 -17.73
C THR A 78 -8.01 -9.52 -17.43
N PRO A 79 -7.48 -10.31 -18.36
CA PRO A 79 -7.08 -11.69 -18.08
C PRO A 79 -6.04 -11.85 -16.97
N VAL A 80 -5.27 -10.78 -16.67
CA VAL A 80 -4.22 -10.79 -15.65
C VAL A 80 -4.58 -10.02 -14.36
N SER A 81 -5.73 -9.35 -14.34
CA SER A 81 -6.21 -8.59 -13.18
C SER A 81 -7.73 -8.66 -13.07
N GLN A 82 -8.25 -8.98 -11.89
CA GLN A 82 -9.68 -9.12 -11.62
C GLN A 82 -10.15 -8.05 -10.64
N VAL A 83 -11.07 -7.20 -11.07
CA VAL A 83 -11.60 -6.11 -10.26
C VAL A 83 -12.62 -6.64 -9.24
N ALA A 84 -12.26 -6.56 -7.97
CA ALA A 84 -13.12 -6.92 -6.85
C ALA A 84 -14.13 -5.82 -6.50
N SER A 85 -13.69 -4.56 -6.46
CA SER A 85 -14.58 -3.44 -6.13
C SER A 85 -14.15 -2.13 -6.80
N VAL A 86 -15.13 -1.27 -7.09
CA VAL A 86 -14.95 0.12 -7.54
C VAL A 86 -15.85 1.00 -6.72
N THR A 87 -15.28 1.97 -6.04
CA THR A 87 -16.02 3.03 -5.34
C THR A 87 -15.52 4.40 -5.78
N THR A 88 -16.29 5.43 -5.50
CA THR A 88 -15.97 6.79 -5.91
C THR A 88 -16.16 7.76 -4.76
N SER A 89 -15.34 8.81 -4.72
CA SER A 89 -15.48 9.91 -3.78
C SER A 89 -15.24 11.27 -4.44
N ARG A 90 -15.46 12.34 -3.69
CA ARG A 90 -15.09 13.70 -4.09
C ARG A 90 -14.18 14.31 -3.03
N ARG A 91 -13.11 14.95 -3.47
CA ARG A 91 -12.18 15.68 -2.62
C ARG A 91 -11.65 16.90 -3.38
N GLN A 92 -11.67 18.06 -2.76
CA GLN A 92 -11.18 19.33 -3.35
C GLN A 92 -11.74 19.61 -4.75
N GLY A 93 -13.06 19.41 -4.93
CA GLY A 93 -13.75 19.63 -6.22
C GLY A 93 -13.50 18.54 -7.27
N ARG A 94 -12.56 17.61 -7.07
CA ARG A 94 -12.22 16.52 -7.99
C ARG A 94 -12.91 15.20 -7.60
N ARG A 95 -13.21 14.38 -8.60
CA ARG A 95 -13.73 13.02 -8.41
C ARG A 95 -12.56 12.05 -8.31
N TYR A 96 -12.67 11.11 -7.39
CA TYR A 96 -11.70 10.04 -7.15
C TYR A 96 -12.35 8.68 -7.39
N VAL A 97 -11.54 7.77 -7.89
CA VAL A 97 -11.84 6.34 -8.03
C VAL A 97 -11.02 5.60 -6.98
N HIS A 98 -11.63 4.67 -6.29
CA HIS A 98 -10.99 3.73 -5.40
C HIS A 98 -11.28 2.32 -5.93
N LEU A 99 -10.25 1.68 -6.41
CA LEU A 99 -10.29 0.37 -7.05
C LEU A 99 -9.54 -0.64 -6.18
N ARG A 100 -10.12 -1.82 -6.04
CA ARG A 100 -9.43 -2.99 -5.51
C ARG A 100 -9.49 -4.10 -6.55
N MET A 101 -8.35 -4.73 -6.81
CA MET A 101 -8.26 -5.85 -7.74
C MET A 101 -7.32 -6.93 -7.22
N THR A 102 -7.54 -8.16 -7.68
CA THR A 102 -6.67 -9.31 -7.45
C THR A 102 -5.82 -9.54 -8.70
N VAL A 103 -4.55 -9.78 -8.50
CA VAL A 103 -3.56 -10.07 -9.54
C VAL A 103 -2.94 -11.44 -9.20
N PRO A 104 -3.26 -12.49 -9.96
CA PRO A 104 -2.74 -13.84 -9.69
C PRO A 104 -1.21 -13.96 -9.82
N ASP A 105 -0.62 -13.14 -10.68
CA ASP A 105 0.82 -13.08 -10.89
C ASP A 105 1.26 -11.64 -11.19
N ILE A 106 1.96 -11.03 -10.25
CA ILE A 106 2.40 -9.63 -10.34
C ILE A 106 3.32 -9.41 -11.56
N ARG A 107 4.10 -10.41 -11.99
CA ARG A 107 5.00 -10.33 -13.14
C ARG A 107 4.27 -10.00 -14.44
N ARG A 108 2.99 -10.37 -14.51
CA ARG A 108 2.15 -10.20 -15.67
C ARG A 108 1.32 -8.91 -15.64
N LEU A 109 1.34 -8.17 -14.54
CA LEU A 109 0.49 -6.98 -14.40
C LEU A 109 0.73 -5.94 -15.51
N GLY A 110 1.97 -5.82 -16.01
CA GLY A 110 2.31 -4.95 -17.13
C GLY A 110 1.65 -5.32 -18.47
N GLU A 111 1.08 -6.53 -18.61
CA GLU A 111 0.28 -6.94 -19.79
C GLU A 111 -1.10 -6.27 -19.80
N ALA A 112 -1.59 -5.81 -18.64
CA ALA A 112 -2.85 -5.09 -18.55
C ALA A 112 -2.69 -3.65 -19.06
N PRO A 113 -3.55 -3.15 -19.98
CA PRO A 113 -3.41 -1.81 -20.55
C PRO A 113 -3.25 -0.68 -19.54
N PRO A 114 -3.96 -0.66 -18.39
CA PRO A 114 -3.75 0.37 -17.37
C PRO A 114 -2.34 0.37 -16.74
N PHE A 115 -1.61 -0.72 -16.85
CA PHE A 115 -0.28 -0.93 -16.24
C PHE A 115 0.84 -1.11 -17.27
N ALA A 116 0.53 -1.01 -18.57
CA ALA A 116 1.50 -1.19 -19.66
C ALA A 116 2.70 -0.21 -19.63
N TRP A 117 2.60 0.85 -18.80
CA TRP A 117 3.67 1.83 -18.59
C TRP A 117 4.68 1.43 -17.52
N SER A 118 4.50 0.23 -16.93
CA SER A 118 5.34 -0.31 -15.88
C SER A 118 5.76 -1.73 -16.25
N THR A 119 6.98 -2.08 -15.90
CA THR A 119 7.43 -3.48 -15.90
C THR A 119 7.47 -3.99 -14.47
N TYR A 120 7.12 -5.25 -14.29
CA TYR A 120 7.09 -5.90 -12.98
C TYR A 120 7.96 -7.14 -13.02
N ARG A 121 8.85 -7.27 -12.05
CA ARG A 121 9.72 -8.43 -11.89
C ARG A 121 9.55 -8.96 -10.47
N TYR A 122 9.37 -10.26 -10.36
CA TYR A 122 9.37 -10.98 -9.11
C TYR A 122 10.19 -12.24 -9.25
N VAL A 123 11.27 -12.37 -8.48
CA VAL A 123 12.25 -13.44 -8.62
C VAL A 123 12.50 -14.08 -7.27
N GLU A 124 12.53 -15.40 -7.28
CA GLU A 124 12.93 -16.21 -6.15
C GLU A 124 14.38 -16.69 -6.34
N GLY A 125 15.25 -16.27 -5.42
CA GLY A 125 16.65 -16.69 -5.31
C GLY A 125 16.93 -17.09 -3.85
N ASP A 126 18.02 -16.64 -3.26
CA ASP A 126 18.27 -16.77 -1.81
C ASP A 126 17.31 -15.88 -1.00
N THR A 127 16.89 -14.79 -1.58
CA THR A 127 15.82 -13.90 -1.14
C THR A 127 14.73 -13.81 -2.20
N LEU A 128 13.58 -13.23 -1.83
CA LEU A 128 12.56 -12.82 -2.80
C LEU A 128 12.83 -11.37 -3.20
N GLU A 129 12.88 -11.11 -4.51
CA GLU A 129 13.14 -9.79 -5.06
C GLU A 129 11.94 -9.31 -5.84
N PHE A 130 11.47 -8.12 -5.52
CA PHE A 130 10.46 -7.39 -6.29
C PHE A 130 11.09 -6.17 -6.93
N ALA A 131 10.79 -5.93 -8.20
CA ALA A 131 11.13 -4.69 -8.88
C ALA A 131 9.96 -4.24 -9.76
N GLN A 132 9.67 -2.94 -9.73
CA GLN A 132 8.75 -2.27 -10.63
C GLN A 132 9.47 -1.06 -11.22
N GLN A 133 9.44 -0.95 -12.53
CA GLN A 133 9.98 0.21 -13.23
C GLN A 133 8.84 0.90 -13.97
N MET A 134 8.51 2.12 -13.55
CA MET A 134 7.55 2.98 -14.22
C MET A 134 8.31 3.92 -15.14
N GLN A 135 8.16 3.75 -16.46
CA GLN A 135 8.92 4.54 -17.44
C GLN A 135 8.13 5.74 -17.94
N ALA A 136 7.21 5.49 -18.86
CA ALA A 136 6.36 6.53 -19.41
C ALA A 136 4.99 6.59 -18.71
N SER A 137 4.14 7.47 -19.13
CA SER A 137 2.72 7.51 -18.81
C SER A 137 1.93 7.66 -20.13
N ALA A 138 0.62 7.55 -20.08
CA ALA A 138 -0.22 7.79 -21.28
C ALA A 138 -0.06 9.20 -21.84
N GLY A 139 0.40 10.14 -21.01
CA GLY A 139 0.72 11.52 -21.41
C GLY A 139 -0.47 12.29 -21.98
N LYS A 140 -1.70 11.91 -21.62
CA LYS A 140 -2.90 12.61 -22.13
C LYS A 140 -3.03 13.97 -21.47
N ASP A 141 -3.24 15.00 -22.29
CA ASP A 141 -3.60 16.32 -21.80
C ASP A 141 -4.99 16.29 -21.17
N VAL A 142 -5.10 16.82 -19.97
CA VAL A 142 -6.35 16.92 -19.20
C VAL A 142 -6.81 18.38 -19.03
N GLY A 143 -6.07 19.33 -19.60
CA GLY A 143 -6.34 20.76 -19.50
C GLY A 143 -6.22 21.26 -18.05
N ASN A 144 -6.92 22.35 -17.74
CA ASN A 144 -6.94 22.89 -16.39
C ASN A 144 -7.94 22.14 -15.51
N VAL A 145 -7.41 21.24 -14.68
CA VAL A 145 -8.19 20.43 -13.72
C VAL A 145 -7.97 20.86 -12.26
N GLY A 146 -7.41 22.06 -12.07
CA GLY A 146 -7.17 22.64 -10.75
C GLY A 146 -5.96 22.02 -10.02
N TRP A 147 -4.98 21.49 -10.75
CA TRP A 147 -3.67 21.15 -10.20
C TRP A 147 -2.85 22.42 -10.02
N ASP A 148 -2.15 22.52 -8.89
CA ASP A 148 -1.31 23.67 -8.53
C ASP A 148 0.20 23.36 -8.56
N GLY A 149 0.58 22.13 -8.91
CA GLY A 149 1.96 21.69 -9.06
C GLY A 149 2.53 20.95 -7.84
N ASP A 150 1.79 20.92 -6.73
CA ASP A 150 2.17 20.21 -5.50
C ASP A 150 1.62 18.79 -5.43
N GLU A 151 0.95 18.35 -6.50
CA GLU A 151 0.35 17.02 -6.57
C GLU A 151 1.41 15.93 -6.64
N LEU A 152 1.13 14.83 -5.95
CA LEU A 152 2.00 13.68 -5.85
C LEU A 152 1.36 12.43 -6.44
N ILE A 153 2.21 11.52 -6.90
CA ILE A 153 1.89 10.12 -7.01
C ILE A 153 2.61 9.35 -5.90
N ALA A 154 2.04 8.24 -5.46
CA ALA A 154 2.68 7.34 -4.52
C ALA A 154 2.53 5.89 -4.98
N VAL A 155 3.57 5.09 -4.73
CA VAL A 155 3.51 3.63 -4.75
C VAL A 155 3.84 3.12 -3.36
N ARG A 156 2.96 2.27 -2.82
CA ARG A 156 3.15 1.61 -1.54
C ARG A 156 3.23 0.10 -1.75
N LEU A 157 4.29 -0.49 -1.24
CA LEU A 157 4.51 -1.93 -1.31
C LEU A 157 4.45 -2.53 0.09
N HIS A 158 3.47 -3.40 0.30
CA HIS A 158 3.30 -4.19 1.52
C HIS A 158 3.92 -5.57 1.30
N LEU A 159 4.95 -5.88 2.07
CA LEU A 159 5.69 -7.11 1.95
C LEU A 159 5.32 -8.12 3.05
N PRO A 160 5.11 -9.40 2.70
CA PRO A 160 4.68 -10.43 3.65
C PRO A 160 5.81 -10.94 4.56
N SER A 161 7.04 -10.47 4.33
CA SER A 161 8.24 -10.92 5.02
C SER A 161 9.15 -9.76 5.42
N VAL A 162 10.21 -10.08 6.17
CA VAL A 162 11.19 -9.10 6.63
C VAL A 162 11.94 -8.52 5.44
N VAL A 163 11.92 -7.20 5.29
CA VAL A 163 12.67 -6.46 4.27
C VAL A 163 14.15 -6.51 4.60
N THR A 164 14.95 -6.99 3.65
CA THR A 164 16.42 -7.08 3.79
C THR A 164 17.15 -5.95 3.07
N ASP A 165 16.57 -5.47 1.96
CA ASP A 165 17.12 -4.37 1.17
C ASP A 165 16.01 -3.67 0.38
N ASN A 166 16.17 -2.37 0.11
CA ASN A 166 15.25 -1.59 -0.73
C ASN A 166 15.86 -0.25 -1.13
N ASN A 167 15.30 0.37 -2.17
CA ASN A 167 15.67 1.71 -2.63
C ASN A 167 14.63 2.79 -2.28
N SER A 168 13.72 2.52 -1.34
CA SER A 168 12.76 3.54 -0.90
C SER A 168 13.47 4.73 -0.29
N PRO A 169 13.14 5.97 -0.66
CA PRO A 169 13.70 7.17 -0.06
C PRO A 169 13.22 7.38 1.39
N LEU A 170 12.14 6.70 1.77
CA LEU A 170 11.56 6.76 3.10
C LEU A 170 11.94 5.51 3.90
N LYS A 171 12.05 5.67 5.23
CA LYS A 171 12.27 4.51 6.10
C LYS A 171 11.13 3.51 5.99
N VAL A 172 11.46 2.22 6.08
CA VAL A 172 10.46 1.15 6.16
C VAL A 172 9.46 1.46 7.28
N GLN A 173 8.19 1.54 6.90
CA GLN A 173 7.12 1.81 7.86
C GLN A 173 6.73 0.51 8.59
N ARG A 174 6.04 0.67 9.73
CA ARG A 174 5.54 -0.47 10.50
C ARG A 174 4.66 -1.37 9.62
N GLY A 175 4.92 -2.68 9.65
CA GLY A 175 4.22 -3.67 8.81
C GLY A 175 4.93 -3.95 7.48
N ASN A 176 6.24 -3.66 7.36
CA ASN A 176 7.03 -3.84 6.14
C ASN A 176 6.47 -3.10 4.93
N ILE A 177 6.06 -1.87 5.15
CA ILE A 177 5.53 -1.00 4.10
C ILE A 177 6.66 -0.11 3.60
N LEU A 178 6.90 -0.18 2.30
CA LEU A 178 7.82 0.71 1.58
C LEU A 178 7.01 1.71 0.77
N VAL A 179 7.48 2.95 0.71
CA VAL A 179 6.77 4.05 0.04
C VAL A 179 7.71 4.81 -0.87
N TRP A 180 7.29 4.99 -2.12
CA TRP A 180 7.93 5.87 -3.09
C TRP A 180 6.95 6.96 -3.48
N GLU A 181 7.45 8.17 -3.56
CA GLU A 181 6.68 9.35 -3.96
C GLU A 181 7.38 10.06 -5.10
N GLN A 182 6.61 10.62 -6.01
CA GLN A 182 7.12 11.43 -7.10
C GLN A 182 6.12 12.57 -7.37
N PRO A 183 6.58 13.79 -7.72
CA PRO A 183 5.69 14.83 -8.22
C PRO A 183 4.91 14.35 -9.45
N LEU A 184 3.61 14.62 -9.47
CA LEU A 184 2.75 14.26 -10.60
C LEU A 184 3.26 14.84 -11.91
N ALA A 185 3.74 16.09 -11.88
CA ALA A 185 4.31 16.76 -13.04
C ALA A 185 5.53 16.03 -13.62
N GLU A 186 6.40 15.47 -12.77
CA GLU A 186 7.53 14.65 -13.22
C GLU A 186 7.05 13.34 -13.85
N ARG A 187 6.05 12.70 -13.25
CA ARG A 187 5.46 11.48 -13.81
C ARG A 187 4.82 11.72 -15.18
N GLN A 188 4.15 12.85 -15.38
CA GLN A 188 3.57 13.23 -16.68
C GLN A 188 4.64 13.46 -17.75
N LYS A 189 5.81 13.99 -17.38
CA LYS A 189 6.96 14.14 -18.29
C LYS A 189 7.63 12.81 -18.65
N GLY A 190 7.24 11.71 -17.99
CA GLY A 190 7.85 10.39 -18.23
C GLY A 190 9.13 10.13 -17.42
N THR A 191 9.43 10.96 -16.41
CA THR A 191 10.55 10.72 -15.51
C THR A 191 10.41 9.33 -14.86
N ALA A 192 11.42 8.47 -14.98
CA ALA A 192 11.35 7.11 -14.47
C ALA A 192 11.21 7.08 -12.94
N LEU A 193 10.47 6.08 -12.45
CA LEU A 193 10.43 5.73 -11.04
C LEU A 193 10.77 4.25 -10.91
N ASP A 194 11.92 3.98 -10.31
CA ASP A 194 12.43 2.63 -10.06
C ASP A 194 12.15 2.23 -8.61
N ILE A 195 11.50 1.10 -8.45
CA ILE A 195 11.09 0.52 -7.17
C ILE A 195 11.78 -0.83 -7.04
N GLN A 196 12.54 -1.03 -5.96
CA GLN A 196 13.24 -2.28 -5.69
C GLN A 196 13.11 -2.64 -4.22
N ALA A 197 12.83 -3.91 -3.95
CA ALA A 197 12.77 -4.45 -2.60
C ALA A 197 13.20 -5.90 -2.57
N ARG A 198 13.93 -6.27 -1.53
CA ARG A 198 14.30 -7.65 -1.21
C ARG A 198 13.73 -8.03 0.15
N MET A 199 13.28 -9.27 0.27
CA MET A 199 12.72 -9.79 1.51
C MET A 199 13.12 -11.24 1.72
N GLN A 200 12.99 -11.70 2.96
CA GLN A 200 13.20 -13.09 3.30
C GLN A 200 12.11 -13.97 2.69
N LYS A 201 12.41 -15.25 2.44
CA LYS A 201 11.44 -16.23 1.92
C LYS A 201 10.38 -16.64 2.95
N GLU A 202 10.69 -16.52 4.23
CA GLU A 202 9.77 -16.92 5.29
C GLU A 202 8.83 -15.80 5.67
N SER A 203 7.53 -16.11 5.70
CA SER A 203 6.51 -15.17 6.16
C SER A 203 6.69 -14.86 7.65
N ILE A 204 6.48 -13.59 8.01
CA ILE A 204 6.40 -13.17 9.42
C ILE A 204 5.29 -13.93 10.14
N LEU A 205 4.16 -14.18 9.47
CA LEU A 205 3.05 -14.92 10.03
C LEU A 205 3.47 -16.36 10.40
N PHE A 206 4.22 -17.03 9.52
CA PHE A 206 4.70 -18.38 9.78
C PHE A 206 5.63 -18.43 11.02
N ARG A 207 6.58 -17.50 11.11
CA ARG A 207 7.47 -17.40 12.28
C ARG A 207 6.69 -17.16 13.56
N THR A 208 5.70 -16.27 13.51
CA THR A 208 4.85 -15.95 14.67
C THR A 208 4.04 -17.17 15.10
N LEU A 209 3.40 -17.87 14.17
CA LEU A 209 2.63 -19.09 14.45
C LEU A 209 3.52 -20.22 14.99
N ALA A 210 4.71 -20.40 14.44
CA ALA A 210 5.68 -21.39 14.92
C ALA A 210 6.09 -21.10 16.39
N LEU A 211 6.35 -19.84 16.72
CA LEU A 211 6.68 -19.42 18.07
C LEU A 211 5.53 -19.67 19.06
N PHE A 212 4.31 -19.29 18.70
CA PHE A 212 3.12 -19.55 19.52
C PHE A 212 2.85 -21.04 19.67
N GLY A 213 3.05 -21.83 18.61
CA GLY A 213 2.94 -23.29 18.65
C GLY A 213 3.95 -23.91 19.62
N ALA A 214 5.21 -23.49 19.55
CA ALA A 214 6.27 -23.95 20.45
C ALA A 214 5.97 -23.60 21.92
N MET A 215 5.50 -22.35 22.17
CA MET A 215 5.06 -21.94 23.50
C MET A 215 3.88 -22.77 24.01
N GLY A 216 2.88 -23.05 23.17
CA GLY A 216 1.73 -23.89 23.50
C GLY A 216 2.16 -25.30 23.91
N VAL A 217 3.06 -25.93 23.15
CA VAL A 217 3.63 -27.23 23.48
C VAL A 217 4.36 -27.19 24.82
N LEU A 218 5.17 -26.17 25.09
CA LEU A 218 5.90 -26.02 26.34
C LEU A 218 4.95 -25.91 27.55
N VAL A 219 3.87 -25.14 27.42
CA VAL A 219 2.83 -25.02 28.46
C VAL A 219 2.19 -26.38 28.73
N VAL A 220 1.78 -27.13 27.69
CA VAL A 220 1.18 -28.46 27.84
C VAL A 220 2.15 -29.43 28.54
N LEU A 221 3.41 -29.45 28.12
CA LEU A 221 4.43 -30.31 28.76
C LEU A 221 4.63 -29.94 30.24
N THR A 222 4.63 -28.65 30.56
CA THR A 222 4.73 -28.15 31.93
C THR A 222 3.53 -28.64 32.77
N PHE A 223 2.30 -28.54 32.23
CA PHE A 223 1.12 -29.06 32.92
C PHE A 223 1.19 -30.56 33.15
N ILE A 224 1.62 -31.34 32.15
CA ILE A 224 1.79 -32.80 32.28
C ILE A 224 2.82 -33.11 33.39
N ALA A 225 3.96 -32.43 33.38
CA ALA A 225 4.99 -32.61 34.38
C ALA A 225 4.51 -32.28 35.79
N VAL A 226 3.75 -31.20 35.99
CA VAL A 226 3.17 -30.82 37.28
C VAL A 226 2.16 -31.87 37.74
N ILE A 227 1.25 -32.32 36.87
CA ILE A 227 0.27 -33.38 37.21
C ILE A 227 0.98 -34.67 37.57
N TRP A 228 2.02 -35.06 36.84
CA TRP A 228 2.81 -36.26 37.13
C TRP A 228 3.52 -36.13 38.48
N TYR A 229 4.14 -34.97 38.74
CA TYR A 229 4.82 -34.68 39.99
C TYR A 229 3.87 -34.72 41.21
N VAL A 230 2.69 -34.11 41.11
CA VAL A 230 1.68 -34.12 42.16
C VAL A 230 1.14 -35.53 42.40
N ARG A 231 0.91 -36.34 41.35
CA ARG A 231 0.45 -37.71 41.49
C ARG A 231 1.52 -38.66 42.00
N SER A 232 2.79 -38.41 41.73
CA SER A 232 3.90 -39.25 42.22
C SER A 232 4.24 -39.04 43.71
N ARG A 233 3.78 -37.92 44.31
CA ARG A 233 3.87 -37.71 45.75
C ARG A 233 2.75 -38.52 46.43
N LYS A 234 3.06 -39.75 46.82
CA LYS A 234 2.18 -40.53 47.70
C LYS A 234 2.01 -39.76 49.01
N PRO A 235 0.80 -39.67 49.61
CA PRO A 235 0.65 -39.13 50.93
C PRO A 235 1.42 -40.06 51.87
N ALA A 236 2.29 -39.49 52.71
CA ALA A 236 2.91 -40.20 53.81
C ALA A 236 1.78 -40.59 54.78
N SER A 237 1.50 -41.90 54.86
CA SER A 237 0.59 -42.51 55.81
C SER A 237 1.24 -42.59 57.19
#